data_10d9ca7f46d9d60aa7dd43f8b15657e6
#
_entry.id   10d9ca7f46d9d60aa7dd43f8b15657e6
#
_cell.length_a   1.000
_cell.length_b   1.000
_cell.length_c   1.000
_cell.angle_alpha   90.00
_cell.angle_beta   90.00
_cell.angle_gamma   90.00
#
_symmetry.space_group_name_H-M   'P 1'
#
loop_
_entity.id
_entity.type
_entity.pdbx_description
1 polymer ?
#
loop_
_entity_poly.entity_id
_entity_poly.type
_entity_poly.pdbx_seq_one_letter_code
_entity_poly.pdbx_strand_id
1 'polypeptide(L)'
;MTEDDALLTARWMVRQYGFDRAEVESWVQDLHFNWPLSVKALDEDDHVVGLLNMSDYRIEEETPQILKDEPELIKSLNAQRYIAVFSFIVAENYRGTRLNYDMLMSIMPELKTNYDFIFIPVLHRLKTHQYWQRWGAKEFYRDADCVCYKLDI
;
A
#
# COMPACT_ATOMS: atom_id res chain seq x y z
N MET A 1 -6.37 5.42 -11.66
CA MET A 1 -5.25 6.34 -11.36
C MET A 1 -4.77 6.94 -12.67
N THR A 2 -4.43 8.23 -12.69
CA THR A 2 -3.87 8.91 -13.86
C THR A 2 -2.33 8.89 -13.80
N GLU A 3 -1.68 9.21 -14.92
CA GLU A 3 -0.21 9.37 -14.96
C GLU A 3 0.27 10.44 -13.98
N ASP A 4 -0.47 11.55 -13.87
CA ASP A 4 -0.15 12.62 -12.92
C ASP A 4 -0.24 12.16 -11.46
N ASP A 5 -1.24 11.34 -11.12
CA ASP A 5 -1.37 10.75 -9.77
C ASP A 5 -0.19 9.83 -9.44
N ALA A 6 0.28 9.06 -10.41
CA ALA A 6 1.42 8.17 -10.24
C ALA A 6 2.73 8.95 -10.06
N LEU A 7 2.94 9.99 -10.87
CA LEU A 7 4.09 10.89 -10.72
C LEU A 7 4.06 11.63 -9.38
N LEU A 8 2.89 12.03 -8.91
CA LEU A 8 2.73 12.64 -7.60
C LEU A 8 3.06 11.65 -6.48
N THR A 9 2.59 10.39 -6.58
CA THR A 9 2.96 9.32 -5.65
C THR A 9 4.47 9.15 -5.58
N ALA A 10 5.14 9.05 -6.73
CA ALA A 10 6.59 8.92 -6.82
C ALA A 10 7.31 10.07 -6.12
N ARG A 11 6.93 11.30 -6.41
CA ARG A 11 7.50 12.51 -5.79
C ARG A 11 7.34 12.50 -4.26
N TRP A 12 6.18 12.10 -3.76
CA TRP A 12 5.93 12.02 -2.32
C TRP A 12 6.72 10.88 -1.67
N MET A 13 6.87 9.73 -2.32
CA MET A 13 7.70 8.62 -1.82
C MET A 13 9.16 9.05 -1.66
N VAL A 14 9.71 9.72 -2.67
CA VAL A 14 11.09 10.25 -2.60
C VAL A 14 11.21 11.29 -1.49
N ARG A 15 10.34 12.30 -1.50
CA ARG A 15 10.42 13.44 -0.56
C ARG A 15 10.14 13.06 0.88
N GLN A 16 9.12 12.23 1.10
CA GLN A 16 8.61 11.97 2.45
C GLN A 16 9.22 10.73 3.09
N TYR A 17 9.59 9.74 2.29
CA TYR A 17 10.11 8.46 2.78
C TYR A 17 11.58 8.21 2.41
N GLY A 18 12.19 9.09 1.64
CA GLY A 18 13.60 9.00 1.26
C GLY A 18 13.92 7.82 0.35
N PHE A 19 12.96 7.40 -0.49
CA PHE A 19 13.22 6.41 -1.53
C PHE A 19 14.16 6.98 -2.59
N ASP A 20 14.92 6.11 -3.25
CA ASP A 20 15.70 6.51 -4.43
C ASP A 20 14.76 6.91 -5.58
N ARG A 21 15.07 8.04 -6.22
CA ARG A 21 14.20 8.61 -7.24
C ARG A 21 14.09 7.72 -8.47
N ALA A 22 15.20 7.20 -8.95
CA ALA A 22 15.22 6.38 -10.17
C ALA A 22 14.50 5.04 -9.94
N GLU A 23 14.66 4.47 -8.74
CA GLU A 23 13.96 3.27 -8.33
C GLU A 23 12.44 3.48 -8.31
N VAL A 24 11.97 4.55 -7.67
CA VAL A 24 10.53 4.85 -7.58
C VAL A 24 9.94 5.19 -8.95
N GLU A 25 10.62 5.97 -9.77
CA GLU A 25 10.17 6.28 -11.13
C GLU A 25 10.08 5.00 -11.99
N SER A 26 11.02 4.06 -11.84
CA SER A 26 10.97 2.75 -12.51
C SER A 26 9.75 1.94 -12.06
N TRP A 27 9.53 1.81 -10.74
CA TRP A 27 8.37 1.08 -10.22
C TRP A 27 7.05 1.64 -10.73
N VAL A 28 6.91 2.96 -10.75
CA VAL A 28 5.68 3.62 -11.20
C VAL A 28 5.46 3.40 -12.70
N GLN A 29 6.51 3.38 -13.50
CA GLN A 29 6.43 3.12 -14.94
C GLN A 29 6.12 1.64 -15.24
N ASP A 30 6.77 0.72 -14.54
CA ASP A 30 6.63 -0.73 -14.77
C ASP A 30 5.24 -1.24 -14.36
N LEU A 31 4.63 -0.64 -13.34
CA LEU A 31 3.29 -1.00 -12.89
C LEU A 31 2.17 -0.47 -13.80
N HIS A 32 2.50 0.20 -14.90
CA HIS A 32 1.58 0.65 -15.96
C HIS A 32 0.28 1.32 -15.48
N PHE A 33 0.29 1.89 -14.27
CA PHE A 33 -0.88 2.56 -13.67
C PHE A 33 -2.14 1.68 -13.51
N ASN A 34 -2.01 0.37 -13.69
CA ASN A 34 -3.09 -0.62 -13.65
C ASN A 34 -3.26 -1.21 -12.25
N TRP A 35 -3.27 -0.36 -11.22
CA TRP A 35 -3.71 -0.83 -9.92
C TRP A 35 -5.23 -0.99 -9.94
N PRO A 36 -5.74 -2.17 -9.60
CA PRO A 36 -7.18 -2.46 -9.67
C PRO A 36 -7.99 -1.57 -8.74
N LEU A 37 -7.36 -1.06 -7.68
CA LEU A 37 -7.99 -0.15 -6.75
C LEU A 37 -7.06 1.00 -6.37
N SER A 38 -7.46 2.21 -6.73
CA SER A 38 -6.80 3.44 -6.34
C SER A 38 -7.81 4.43 -5.77
N VAL A 39 -7.50 4.98 -4.61
CA VAL A 39 -8.30 6.00 -3.94
C VAL A 39 -7.53 7.30 -3.87
N LYS A 40 -8.19 8.36 -4.26
CA LYS A 40 -7.66 9.72 -4.25
C LYS A 40 -8.51 10.58 -3.33
N ALA A 41 -7.87 11.27 -2.39
CA ALA A 41 -8.51 12.30 -1.59
C ALA A 41 -8.20 13.68 -2.19
N LEU A 42 -9.21 14.52 -2.29
CA LEU A 42 -9.11 15.89 -2.76
C LEU A 42 -9.43 16.86 -1.62
N ASP A 43 -8.81 18.03 -1.63
CA ASP A 43 -9.21 19.15 -0.78
C ASP A 43 -10.35 19.97 -1.40
N GLU A 44 -10.70 21.08 -0.77
CA GLU A 44 -11.80 21.97 -1.22
C GLU A 44 -11.50 22.67 -2.56
N ASP A 45 -10.23 22.72 -2.95
CA ASP A 45 -9.75 23.31 -4.21
C ASP A 45 -9.44 22.25 -5.27
N ASP A 46 -9.92 21.01 -5.09
CA ASP A 46 -9.69 19.87 -5.98
C ASP A 46 -8.20 19.43 -6.10
N HIS A 47 -7.34 19.84 -5.16
CA HIS A 47 -5.96 19.33 -5.15
C HIS A 47 -5.90 17.94 -4.50
N VAL A 48 -5.06 17.09 -5.06
CA VAL A 48 -4.81 15.76 -4.49
C VAL A 48 -4.03 15.89 -3.18
N VAL A 49 -4.62 15.41 -2.09
CA VAL A 49 -4.04 15.43 -0.74
C VAL A 49 -3.78 14.04 -0.15
N GLY A 50 -4.25 12.99 -0.81
CA GLY A 50 -3.99 11.62 -0.41
C GLY A 50 -4.13 10.65 -1.58
N LEU A 51 -3.30 9.59 -1.56
CA LEU A 51 -3.32 8.50 -2.53
C LEU A 51 -3.13 7.17 -1.82
N LEU A 52 -4.06 6.25 -2.04
CA LEU A 52 -3.98 4.85 -1.65
C LEU A 52 -4.03 4.00 -2.92
N ASN A 53 -2.97 3.25 -3.16
CA ASN A 53 -2.87 2.36 -4.31
C ASN A 53 -2.74 0.92 -3.82
N MET A 54 -3.59 0.06 -4.33
CA MET A 54 -3.67 -1.35 -3.97
C MET A 54 -3.62 -2.21 -5.22
N SER A 55 -3.02 -3.39 -5.09
CA SER A 55 -2.84 -4.36 -6.16
C SER A 55 -3.36 -5.73 -5.74
N ASP A 56 -4.01 -6.43 -6.65
CA ASP A 56 -4.47 -7.81 -6.48
C ASP A 56 -3.54 -8.84 -7.14
N TYR A 57 -2.40 -8.39 -7.67
CA TYR A 57 -1.36 -9.30 -8.14
C TYR A 57 -0.82 -10.16 -7.01
N ARG A 58 -0.31 -11.33 -7.39
CA ARG A 58 0.30 -12.21 -6.42
C ARG A 58 1.62 -11.64 -5.93
N ILE A 59 1.90 -11.84 -4.65
CA ILE A 59 3.07 -11.24 -3.99
C ILE A 59 4.38 -11.66 -4.65
N GLU A 60 4.47 -12.89 -5.14
CA GLU A 60 5.65 -13.39 -5.85
C GLU A 60 5.86 -12.74 -7.22
N GLU A 61 4.83 -12.12 -7.80
CA GLU A 61 4.91 -11.44 -9.09
C GLU A 61 5.35 -9.98 -8.95
N GLU A 62 4.77 -9.25 -7.99
CA GLU A 62 5.07 -7.82 -7.80
C GLU A 62 6.26 -7.54 -6.90
N THR A 63 6.43 -8.36 -5.88
CA THR A 63 7.46 -8.17 -4.86
C THR A 63 8.19 -9.48 -4.57
N PRO A 64 8.89 -10.04 -5.56
CA PRO A 64 9.53 -11.37 -5.44
C PRO A 64 10.59 -11.41 -4.33
N GLN A 65 11.01 -10.27 -3.80
CA GLN A 65 11.95 -10.19 -2.69
C GLN A 65 11.28 -10.45 -1.33
N ILE A 66 9.97 -10.17 -1.23
CA ILE A 66 9.22 -10.39 0.00
C ILE A 66 8.83 -11.87 0.07
N LEU A 67 9.05 -12.48 1.23
CA LEU A 67 8.72 -13.90 1.47
C LEU A 67 9.45 -14.91 0.55
N LYS A 68 10.49 -14.51 -0.17
CA LYS A 68 11.20 -15.37 -1.15
C LYS A 68 11.64 -16.73 -0.58
N ASP A 69 11.95 -16.76 0.71
CA ASP A 69 12.44 -17.96 1.41
C ASP A 69 11.32 -18.72 2.16
N GLU A 70 10.05 -18.30 1.96
CA GLU A 70 8.86 -18.80 2.66
C GLU A 70 7.78 -19.36 1.71
N PRO A 71 8.10 -20.39 0.89
CA PRO A 71 7.17 -20.86 -0.16
C PRO A 71 5.85 -21.41 0.41
N GLU A 72 5.85 -22.03 1.58
CA GLU A 72 4.63 -22.53 2.21
C GLU A 72 3.73 -21.39 2.72
N LEU A 73 4.34 -20.28 3.16
CA LEU A 73 3.59 -19.09 3.56
C LEU A 73 2.96 -18.42 2.34
N ILE A 74 3.71 -18.26 1.24
CA ILE A 74 3.19 -17.76 -0.03
C ILE A 74 2.01 -18.60 -0.50
N LYS A 75 2.14 -19.93 -0.48
CA LYS A 75 1.07 -20.85 -0.84
C LYS A 75 -0.18 -20.68 0.03
N SER A 76 0.01 -20.50 1.34
CA SER A 76 -1.09 -20.27 2.28
C SER A 76 -1.80 -18.93 2.02
N LEU A 77 -1.06 -17.88 1.70
CA LEU A 77 -1.63 -16.58 1.33
C LEU A 77 -2.41 -16.67 0.02
N ASN A 78 -1.83 -17.33 -0.99
CA ASN A 78 -2.43 -17.48 -2.32
C ASN A 78 -3.66 -18.41 -2.35
N ALA A 79 -3.91 -19.17 -1.27
CA ALA A 79 -5.15 -19.93 -1.10
C ALA A 79 -6.35 -19.03 -0.72
N GLN A 80 -6.12 -17.78 -0.41
CA GLN A 80 -7.12 -16.78 -0.03
C GLN A 80 -7.15 -15.65 -1.08
N ARG A 81 -8.25 -14.90 -1.12
CA ARG A 81 -8.35 -13.68 -1.95
C ARG A 81 -7.80 -12.52 -1.15
N TYR A 82 -6.76 -11.89 -1.62
CA TYR A 82 -6.21 -10.71 -0.95
C TYR A 82 -5.90 -9.58 -1.92
N ILE A 83 -5.82 -8.38 -1.39
CA ILE A 83 -5.32 -7.20 -2.07
C ILE A 83 -4.15 -6.62 -1.27
N ALA A 84 -3.07 -6.27 -1.94
CA ALA A 84 -1.88 -5.71 -1.32
C ALA A 84 -1.88 -4.19 -1.36
N VAL A 85 -1.46 -3.55 -0.27
CA VAL A 85 -1.15 -2.11 -0.26
C VAL A 85 0.19 -1.90 -0.93
N PHE A 86 0.18 -1.24 -2.08
CA PHE A 86 1.40 -0.80 -2.76
C PHE A 86 1.92 0.51 -2.17
N SER A 87 1.06 1.52 -2.08
CA SER A 87 1.40 2.80 -1.47
C SER A 87 0.21 3.42 -0.76
N PHE A 88 0.47 4.03 0.38
CA PHE A 88 -0.52 4.79 1.13
C PHE A 88 0.13 6.05 1.66
N ILE A 89 -0.12 7.17 1.01
CA ILE A 89 0.60 8.40 1.25
C ILE A 89 -0.35 9.60 1.24
N VAL A 90 -0.12 10.54 2.13
CA VAL A 90 -0.86 11.80 2.20
C VAL A 90 0.10 12.98 2.14
N ALA A 91 -0.39 14.12 1.68
CA ALA A 91 0.35 15.37 1.69
C ALA A 91 0.82 15.71 3.11
N GLU A 92 1.95 16.38 3.22
CA GLU A 92 2.65 16.58 4.50
C GLU A 92 1.79 17.27 5.56
N ASN A 93 1.00 18.27 5.15
CA ASN A 93 0.09 19.01 6.03
C ASN A 93 -1.14 18.22 6.50
N TYR A 94 -1.40 17.06 5.90
CA TYR A 94 -2.48 16.13 6.30
C TYR A 94 -1.98 14.95 7.14
N ARG A 95 -0.69 14.88 7.43
CA ARG A 95 -0.13 13.84 8.31
C ARG A 95 -0.65 13.99 9.73
N GLY A 96 -0.92 12.86 10.37
CA GLY A 96 -1.46 12.82 11.72
C GLY A 96 -2.95 13.16 11.82
N THR A 97 -3.62 13.43 10.70
CA THR A 97 -5.08 13.55 10.62
C THR A 97 -5.73 12.18 10.44
N ARG A 98 -7.08 12.16 10.39
CA ARG A 98 -7.84 10.93 10.09
C ARG A 98 -7.88 10.57 8.60
N LEU A 99 -7.29 11.37 7.72
CA LEU A 99 -7.45 11.22 6.27
C LEU A 99 -7.13 9.80 5.79
N ASN A 100 -6.01 9.21 6.25
CA ASN A 100 -5.66 7.83 5.89
C ASN A 100 -6.76 6.84 6.29
N TYR A 101 -7.26 6.94 7.51
CA TYR A 101 -8.33 6.08 7.99
C TYR A 101 -9.61 6.25 7.16
N ASP A 102 -10.01 7.48 6.90
CA ASP A 102 -11.22 7.80 6.16
C ASP A 102 -11.12 7.31 4.71
N MET A 103 -9.95 7.44 4.07
CA MET A 103 -9.69 6.88 2.74
C MET A 103 -9.85 5.36 2.72
N LEU A 104 -9.24 4.64 3.67
CA LEU A 104 -9.37 3.19 3.75
C LEU A 104 -10.83 2.77 4.02
N MET A 105 -11.50 3.44 4.93
CA MET A 105 -12.91 3.14 5.26
C MET A 105 -13.86 3.41 4.10
N SER A 106 -13.57 4.38 3.24
CA SER A 106 -14.42 4.68 2.08
C SER A 106 -14.54 3.52 1.09
N ILE A 107 -13.50 2.68 0.99
CA ILE A 107 -13.46 1.52 0.08
C ILE A 107 -13.69 0.19 0.79
N MET A 108 -13.79 0.19 2.10
CA MET A 108 -13.93 -1.05 2.88
C MET A 108 -15.13 -1.91 2.45
N PRO A 109 -16.31 -1.36 2.08
CA PRO A 109 -17.43 -2.17 1.57
C PRO A 109 -17.09 -2.95 0.30
N GLU A 110 -16.33 -2.33 -0.63
CA GLU A 110 -15.87 -2.95 -1.86
C GLU A 110 -14.83 -4.04 -1.56
N LEU A 111 -13.88 -3.74 -0.68
CA LEU A 111 -12.86 -4.70 -0.27
C LEU A 111 -13.48 -5.97 0.33
N LYS A 112 -14.42 -5.83 1.25
CA LYS A 112 -15.13 -6.97 1.90
C LYS A 112 -15.89 -7.86 0.93
N THR A 113 -16.34 -7.31 -0.18
CA THR A 113 -17.05 -8.09 -1.20
C THR A 113 -16.12 -8.97 -2.01
N ASN A 114 -14.90 -8.48 -2.28
CA ASN A 114 -13.98 -9.08 -3.24
C ASN A 114 -12.81 -9.83 -2.60
N TYR A 115 -12.41 -9.47 -1.37
CA TYR A 115 -11.20 -9.97 -0.72
C TYR A 115 -11.49 -10.47 0.70
N ASP A 116 -10.63 -11.35 1.18
CA ASP A 116 -10.69 -11.93 2.52
C ASP A 116 -9.81 -11.15 3.50
N PHE A 117 -8.72 -10.53 2.98
CA PHE A 117 -7.83 -9.70 3.78
C PHE A 117 -7.03 -8.69 2.93
N ILE A 118 -6.46 -7.71 3.61
CA ILE A 118 -5.47 -6.78 3.06
C ILE A 118 -4.08 -7.22 3.50
N PHE A 119 -3.19 -7.41 2.52
CA PHE A 119 -1.77 -7.64 2.73
C PHE A 119 -1.01 -6.32 2.77
N ILE A 120 -0.18 -6.11 3.80
CA ILE A 120 0.45 -4.82 4.05
C ILE A 120 1.93 -5.02 4.34
N PRO A 121 2.81 -4.95 3.33
CA PRO A 121 4.25 -4.94 3.53
C PRO A 121 4.70 -3.53 3.94
N VAL A 122 5.43 -3.43 5.04
CA VAL A 122 5.92 -2.14 5.57
C VAL A 122 7.42 -2.22 5.82
N LEU A 123 8.19 -1.39 5.14
CA LEU A 123 9.63 -1.29 5.38
C LEU A 123 9.93 -0.85 6.82
N HIS A 124 10.95 -1.43 7.45
CA HIS A 124 11.33 -1.14 8.84
C HIS A 124 11.55 0.34 9.12
N ARG A 125 12.10 1.08 8.14
CA ARG A 125 12.37 2.52 8.27
C ARG A 125 11.12 3.40 8.31
N LEU A 126 9.95 2.86 7.91
CA LEU A 126 8.70 3.61 7.88
C LEU A 126 8.04 3.59 9.25
N LYS A 127 7.58 4.74 9.71
CA LYS A 127 6.90 4.88 11.03
C LYS A 127 5.39 4.56 10.95
N THR A 128 4.97 3.82 9.94
CA THR A 128 3.54 3.54 9.69
C THR A 128 3.03 2.28 10.39
N HIS A 129 3.92 1.44 10.92
CA HIS A 129 3.58 0.18 11.60
C HIS A 129 2.47 0.33 12.65
N GLN A 130 2.60 1.34 13.51
CA GLN A 130 1.64 1.58 14.59
C GLN A 130 0.24 1.95 14.10
N TYR A 131 0.10 2.56 12.92
CA TYR A 131 -1.21 2.88 12.35
C TYR A 131 -1.93 1.60 11.93
N TRP A 132 -1.26 0.72 11.21
CA TRP A 132 -1.81 -0.56 10.80
C TRP A 132 -2.22 -1.43 11.99
N GLN A 133 -1.38 -1.51 13.01
CA GLN A 133 -1.69 -2.23 14.24
C GLN A 133 -2.90 -1.65 14.97
N ARG A 134 -3.04 -0.32 15.04
CA ARG A 134 -4.23 0.34 15.63
C ARG A 134 -5.50 0.04 14.85
N TRP A 135 -5.40 -0.21 13.57
CA TRP A 135 -6.54 -0.57 12.71
C TRP A 135 -6.83 -2.08 12.73
N GLY A 136 -6.10 -2.83 13.53
CA GLY A 136 -6.33 -4.27 13.76
C GLY A 136 -5.48 -5.20 12.89
N ALA A 137 -4.53 -4.66 12.12
CA ALA A 137 -3.61 -5.50 11.36
C ALA A 137 -2.68 -6.28 12.28
N LYS A 138 -2.47 -7.55 11.97
CA LYS A 138 -1.62 -8.47 12.71
C LYS A 138 -0.36 -8.76 11.93
N GLU A 139 0.79 -8.65 12.58
CA GLU A 139 2.06 -9.10 12.03
C GLU A 139 2.03 -10.63 11.87
N PHE A 140 2.48 -11.12 10.72
CA PHE A 140 2.58 -12.56 10.45
C PHE A 140 3.94 -12.96 9.86
N TYR A 141 4.73 -12.01 9.39
CA TYR A 141 6.08 -12.25 8.88
C TYR A 141 6.97 -11.01 9.10
N ARG A 142 8.27 -11.27 9.25
CA ARG A 142 9.29 -10.23 9.40
C ARG A 142 10.61 -10.74 8.84
N ASP A 143 11.28 -9.93 8.05
CA ASP A 143 12.67 -10.16 7.61
C ASP A 143 13.57 -8.96 7.93
N ALA A 144 14.73 -8.87 7.28
CA ALA A 144 15.68 -7.77 7.49
C ALA A 144 15.17 -6.41 6.97
N ASP A 145 14.29 -6.41 5.97
CA ASP A 145 13.88 -5.21 5.24
C ASP A 145 12.48 -4.75 5.59
N CYS A 146 11.56 -5.68 5.84
CA CYS A 146 10.15 -5.34 6.06
C CYS A 146 9.45 -6.18 7.14
N VAL A 147 8.31 -5.67 7.56
CA VAL A 147 7.31 -6.39 8.35
C VAL A 147 6.04 -6.52 7.53
N CYS A 148 5.51 -7.73 7.43
CA CYS A 148 4.26 -7.99 6.73
C CYS A 148 3.11 -8.14 7.72
N TYR A 149 2.07 -7.36 7.47
CA TYR A 149 0.83 -7.38 8.23
C TYR A 149 -0.31 -7.94 7.40
N LYS A 150 -1.26 -8.55 8.09
CA LYS A 150 -2.54 -8.99 7.57
C LYS A 150 -3.66 -8.26 8.31
N LEU A 151 -4.54 -7.61 7.57
CA LEU A 151 -5.78 -7.04 8.08
C LEU A 151 -6.95 -7.83 7.53
N ASP A 152 -7.58 -8.64 8.39
CA ASP A 152 -8.80 -9.39 8.04
C ASP A 152 -9.97 -8.42 7.84
N ILE A 153 -10.80 -8.62 6.81
CA ILE A 153 -11.87 -7.71 6.42
C ILE A 153 -13.20 -8.41 6.19
#